data_d38b26d10c4f2bd69daedd52bcd9fe61
#
_entry.id   d38b26d10c4f2bd69daedd52bcd9fe61
#
_cell.length_a   1.000
_cell.length_b   1.000
_cell.length_c   1.000
_cell.angle_alpha   90.00
_cell.angle_beta   90.00
_cell.angle_gamma   90.00
#
_symmetry.space_group_name_H-M   'P 1'
#
loop_
_entity.id
_entity.type
_entity.pdbx_description
1 polymer ?
#
loop_
_entity_poly.entity_id
_entity_poly.type
_entity_poly.pdbx_seq_one_letter_code
_entity_poly.pdbx_strand_id
1 'polypeptide(L)'
;MNVEERMLLFSEQIMCGAEIYTWHYNAKLELLESNCPKAELLDATLHAFGGKEALRKLAANMKKPVVLSIPIGLMWCVASDLAEAEEKSLYVIGPVWSTDASLGTNLISMEQASRERGVSLDWLREMDRAQRELPVVMPTLMYQYALMLHCTLTGEKLSISDIVYQQSHGNTEPEEKRERDRYRTWRAEQAMLKMVKEGDLGFAKAFNQASSLSKGVPLEDGNALRQAKNSVIVFTSLCTRAAIEGGLSPEEAYSLGDSYIQSIENCSTVSDAAAFSYGMYSDFVSRVHNKRMDKKDRKSTRLNCSHGY
;
A
#
# COMPACT_ATOMS: atom_id res chain seq x y z
N MET A 1 -29.58 -25.55 12.00
CA MET A 1 -29.15 -24.91 10.76
C MET A 1 -27.79 -25.46 10.36
N ASN A 2 -27.70 -26.12 9.24
CA ASN A 2 -26.41 -26.59 8.71
C ASN A 2 -25.60 -25.39 8.13
N VAL A 3 -24.38 -25.64 7.65
CA VAL A 3 -23.52 -24.55 7.12
C VAL A 3 -24.16 -23.91 5.88
N GLU A 4 -24.74 -24.71 5.00
CA GLU A 4 -25.37 -24.24 3.77
C GLU A 4 -26.57 -23.32 4.06
N GLU A 5 -27.46 -23.72 4.98
CA GLU A 5 -28.61 -22.88 5.39
C GLU A 5 -28.17 -21.54 6.01
N ARG A 6 -27.08 -21.56 6.81
CA ARG A 6 -26.52 -20.33 7.39
C ARG A 6 -25.92 -19.42 6.30
N MET A 7 -25.22 -20.02 5.34
CA MET A 7 -24.62 -19.26 4.25
C MET A 7 -25.65 -18.70 3.28
N LEU A 8 -26.75 -19.42 3.01
CA LEU A 8 -27.85 -18.87 2.22
C LEU A 8 -28.45 -17.64 2.90
N LEU A 9 -28.76 -17.72 4.18
CA LEU A 9 -29.29 -16.58 4.94
C LEU A 9 -28.30 -15.41 4.97
N PHE A 10 -27.01 -15.69 5.19
CA PHE A 10 -25.97 -14.68 5.17
C PHE A 10 -25.86 -14.02 3.80
N SER A 11 -25.94 -14.78 2.72
CA SER A 11 -25.92 -14.28 1.32
C SER A 11 -27.05 -13.31 1.06
N GLU A 12 -28.26 -13.64 1.50
CA GLU A 12 -29.43 -12.76 1.37
C GLU A 12 -29.27 -11.48 2.18
N GLN A 13 -28.78 -11.59 3.43
CA GLN A 13 -28.55 -10.43 4.30
C GLN A 13 -27.50 -9.47 3.75
N ILE A 14 -26.36 -9.98 3.27
CA ILE A 14 -25.29 -9.11 2.77
C ILE A 14 -25.63 -8.50 1.41
N MET A 15 -26.39 -9.21 0.59
CA MET A 15 -26.92 -8.67 -0.65
C MET A 15 -27.94 -7.56 -0.40
N CYS A 16 -28.87 -7.78 0.54
CA CYS A 16 -29.88 -6.77 0.88
C CYS A 16 -29.31 -5.52 1.53
N GLY A 17 -28.29 -5.69 2.40
CA GLY A 17 -27.72 -4.58 3.18
C GLY A 17 -26.57 -3.84 2.52
N ALA A 18 -25.81 -4.48 1.65
CA ALA A 18 -24.56 -3.95 1.10
C ALA A 18 -24.36 -4.20 -0.39
N GLU A 19 -25.29 -4.89 -1.06
CA GLU A 19 -25.21 -5.26 -2.48
C GLU A 19 -23.91 -6.03 -2.83
N ILE A 20 -23.40 -6.84 -1.91
CA ILE A 20 -22.18 -7.61 -2.07
C ILE A 20 -22.52 -9.03 -2.46
N TYR A 21 -21.89 -9.54 -3.51
CA TYR A 21 -22.06 -10.90 -4.00
C TYR A 21 -21.34 -11.93 -3.12
N THR A 22 -21.85 -13.16 -3.13
CA THR A 22 -21.29 -14.31 -2.43
C THR A 22 -20.89 -15.41 -3.42
N TRP A 23 -19.85 -16.17 -3.04
CA TRP A 23 -19.25 -17.19 -3.87
C TRP A 23 -18.91 -18.40 -3.02
N HIS A 24 -19.07 -19.57 -3.61
CA HIS A 24 -18.70 -20.84 -3.01
C HIS A 24 -17.73 -21.58 -3.93
N TYR A 25 -16.58 -21.92 -3.41
CA TYR A 25 -15.51 -22.64 -4.12
C TYR A 25 -15.21 -23.96 -3.41
N ASN A 26 -14.83 -24.99 -4.18
CA ASN A 26 -14.26 -26.20 -3.63
C ASN A 26 -12.78 -26.01 -3.20
N ALA A 27 -12.18 -27.04 -2.62
CA ALA A 27 -10.78 -27.04 -2.19
C ALA A 27 -9.77 -26.73 -3.33
N LYS A 28 -10.16 -26.99 -4.60
CA LYS A 28 -9.34 -26.70 -5.79
C LYS A 28 -9.51 -25.28 -6.33
N LEU A 29 -10.34 -24.45 -5.67
CA LEU A 29 -10.73 -23.09 -6.13
C LEU A 29 -11.51 -23.11 -7.45
N GLU A 30 -12.29 -24.15 -7.69
CA GLU A 30 -13.29 -24.20 -8.74
C GLU A 30 -14.59 -23.61 -8.20
N LEU A 31 -15.19 -22.70 -8.95
CA LEU A 31 -16.44 -22.06 -8.59
C LEU A 31 -17.58 -23.08 -8.64
N LEU A 32 -18.26 -23.28 -7.51
CA LEU A 32 -19.43 -24.14 -7.40
C LEU A 32 -20.72 -23.36 -7.57
N GLU A 33 -20.83 -22.22 -6.89
CA GLU A 33 -22.03 -21.39 -6.86
C GLU A 33 -21.71 -19.93 -6.61
N SER A 34 -22.52 -19.03 -7.16
CA SER A 34 -22.49 -17.58 -6.85
C SER A 34 -23.85 -16.96 -7.15
N ASN A 35 -24.23 -15.95 -6.37
CA ASN A 35 -25.39 -15.11 -6.67
C ASN A 35 -25.06 -13.92 -7.59
N CYS A 36 -23.83 -13.83 -8.10
CA CYS A 36 -23.39 -12.77 -8.99
C CYS A 36 -23.83 -13.04 -10.44
N PRO A 37 -24.53 -12.10 -11.10
CA PRO A 37 -24.95 -12.26 -12.50
C PRO A 37 -23.78 -12.40 -13.48
N LYS A 38 -22.60 -11.88 -13.11
CA LYS A 38 -21.36 -11.88 -13.92
C LYS A 38 -20.29 -12.75 -13.28
N ALA A 39 -20.69 -13.88 -12.67
CA ALA A 39 -19.80 -14.73 -11.88
C ALA A 39 -18.57 -15.19 -12.66
N GLU A 40 -18.74 -15.72 -13.87
CA GLU A 40 -17.60 -16.22 -14.66
C GLU A 40 -16.57 -15.13 -14.98
N LEU A 41 -17.04 -13.92 -15.31
CA LEU A 41 -16.15 -12.79 -15.65
C LEU A 41 -15.35 -12.30 -14.44
N LEU A 42 -16.02 -12.15 -13.29
CA LEU A 42 -15.36 -11.67 -12.07
C LEU A 42 -14.48 -12.76 -11.42
N ASP A 43 -14.83 -14.03 -11.58
CA ASP A 43 -13.98 -15.17 -11.23
C ASP A 43 -12.71 -15.22 -12.11
N ALA A 44 -12.87 -15.01 -13.42
CA ALA A 44 -11.73 -14.87 -14.33
C ALA A 44 -10.86 -13.66 -13.98
N THR A 45 -11.46 -12.57 -13.49
CA THR A 45 -10.72 -11.39 -12.99
C THR A 45 -9.88 -11.74 -11.76
N LEU A 46 -10.46 -12.42 -10.78
CA LEU A 46 -9.74 -12.89 -9.59
C LEU A 46 -8.55 -13.78 -9.98
N HIS A 47 -8.73 -14.65 -10.99
CA HIS A 47 -7.65 -15.48 -11.53
C HIS A 47 -6.59 -14.66 -12.28
N ALA A 48 -7.01 -13.80 -13.20
CA ALA A 48 -6.13 -13.00 -14.05
C ALA A 48 -5.19 -12.08 -13.24
N PHE A 49 -5.62 -11.57 -12.11
CA PHE A 49 -4.82 -10.73 -11.23
C PHE A 49 -4.13 -11.50 -10.08
N GLY A 50 -4.00 -12.82 -10.20
CA GLY A 50 -3.25 -13.66 -9.27
C GLY A 50 -3.93 -13.92 -7.92
N GLY A 51 -5.20 -13.52 -7.78
CA GLY A 51 -5.96 -13.71 -6.54
C GLY A 51 -6.17 -15.19 -6.21
N LYS A 52 -6.54 -16.02 -7.19
CA LYS A 52 -6.68 -17.48 -6.99
C LYS A 52 -5.35 -18.14 -6.58
N GLU A 53 -4.23 -17.66 -7.10
CA GLU A 53 -2.91 -18.19 -6.73
C GLU A 53 -2.52 -17.82 -5.29
N ALA A 54 -2.82 -16.59 -4.88
CA ALA A 54 -2.67 -16.16 -3.49
C ALA A 54 -3.55 -16.99 -2.54
N LEU A 55 -4.80 -17.23 -2.90
CA LEU A 55 -5.71 -18.07 -2.12
C LEU A 55 -5.27 -19.53 -2.04
N ARG A 56 -4.73 -20.11 -3.13
CA ARG A 56 -4.23 -21.50 -3.14
C ARG A 56 -3.13 -21.72 -2.12
N LYS A 57 -2.25 -20.73 -1.92
CA LYS A 57 -1.19 -20.80 -0.91
C LYS A 57 -1.73 -20.78 0.52
N LEU A 58 -2.87 -20.13 0.74
CA LEU A 58 -3.47 -19.96 2.06
C LEU A 58 -4.53 -21.05 2.38
N ALA A 59 -5.23 -21.55 1.37
CA ALA A 59 -6.39 -22.41 1.51
C ALA A 59 -6.14 -23.66 2.36
N ALA A 60 -5.00 -24.33 2.17
CA ALA A 60 -4.67 -25.56 2.87
C ALA A 60 -4.67 -25.41 4.42
N ASN A 61 -4.23 -24.26 4.91
CA ASN A 61 -4.08 -23.97 6.35
C ASN A 61 -4.99 -22.83 6.83
N MET A 62 -6.00 -22.46 6.05
CA MET A 62 -6.86 -21.33 6.39
C MET A 62 -7.73 -21.66 7.61
N LYS A 63 -7.40 -21.02 8.74
CA LYS A 63 -8.17 -21.07 9.99
C LYS A 63 -8.76 -19.72 10.36
N LYS A 64 -8.33 -18.66 9.71
CA LYS A 64 -8.74 -17.28 9.94
C LYS A 64 -9.25 -16.67 8.63
N PRO A 65 -10.18 -15.71 8.70
CA PRO A 65 -10.66 -15.03 7.48
C PRO A 65 -9.53 -14.22 6.84
N VAL A 66 -9.56 -14.17 5.53
CA VAL A 66 -8.60 -13.45 4.70
C VAL A 66 -9.31 -12.31 3.98
N VAL A 67 -8.75 -11.10 4.04
CA VAL A 67 -9.12 -10.02 3.15
C VAL A 67 -8.08 -9.96 2.05
N LEU A 68 -8.51 -10.29 0.85
CA LEU A 68 -7.68 -10.32 -0.35
C LEU A 68 -7.92 -9.06 -1.18
N SER A 69 -6.87 -8.33 -1.54
CA SER A 69 -6.92 -7.26 -2.54
C SER A 69 -6.10 -7.61 -3.78
N ILE A 70 -6.53 -7.11 -4.93
CA ILE A 70 -5.80 -7.23 -6.19
C ILE A 70 -5.33 -5.85 -6.68
N PRO A 71 -4.32 -5.79 -7.58
CA PRO A 71 -3.68 -4.51 -7.97
C PRO A 71 -4.60 -3.45 -8.58
N ILE A 72 -5.76 -3.83 -9.06
CA ILE A 72 -6.75 -2.89 -9.62
C ILE A 72 -7.69 -2.28 -8.55
N GLY A 73 -7.48 -2.56 -7.26
CA GLY A 73 -8.25 -1.97 -6.15
C GLY A 73 -9.52 -2.73 -5.77
N LEU A 74 -9.77 -3.91 -6.33
CA LEU A 74 -10.86 -4.78 -5.91
C LEU A 74 -10.46 -5.62 -4.70
N MET A 75 -11.41 -5.81 -3.78
CA MET A 75 -11.25 -6.60 -2.57
C MET A 75 -12.28 -7.72 -2.47
N TRP A 76 -11.85 -8.82 -1.86
CA TRP A 76 -12.69 -9.97 -1.48
C TRP A 76 -12.41 -10.32 -0.02
N CYS A 77 -13.41 -10.85 0.69
CA CYS A 77 -13.20 -11.54 1.95
C CYS A 77 -13.40 -13.03 1.72
N VAL A 78 -12.52 -13.83 2.26
CA VAL A 78 -12.51 -15.29 2.12
C VAL A 78 -12.45 -15.94 3.49
N ALA A 79 -13.30 -16.92 3.71
CA ALA A 79 -13.22 -17.79 4.88
C ALA A 79 -13.50 -19.24 4.46
N SER A 80 -12.99 -20.18 5.21
CA SER A 80 -13.25 -21.60 4.98
C SER A 80 -14.13 -22.16 6.08
N ASP A 81 -14.89 -23.21 5.76
CA ASP A 81 -15.38 -24.11 6.78
C ASP A 81 -14.21 -24.82 7.48
N LEU A 82 -14.49 -25.44 8.61
CA LEU A 82 -13.49 -26.18 9.39
C LEU A 82 -13.40 -27.66 8.98
N ALA A 83 -13.93 -28.04 7.81
CA ALA A 83 -13.85 -29.39 7.29
C ALA A 83 -12.41 -29.84 7.01
N GLU A 84 -12.19 -31.14 6.91
CA GLU A 84 -10.89 -31.70 6.56
C GLU A 84 -10.46 -31.30 5.14
N ALA A 85 -9.15 -31.33 4.87
CA ALA A 85 -8.52 -30.67 3.73
C ALA A 85 -9.09 -31.04 2.33
N GLU A 86 -9.62 -32.25 2.15
CA GLU A 86 -10.18 -32.70 0.86
C GLU A 86 -11.64 -32.27 0.63
N GLU A 87 -12.39 -32.03 1.72
CA GLU A 87 -13.79 -31.60 1.71
C GLU A 87 -13.96 -30.11 1.99
N LYS A 88 -12.86 -29.40 2.14
CA LYS A 88 -12.85 -28.00 2.53
C LYS A 88 -13.49 -27.11 1.50
N SER A 89 -14.46 -26.34 1.90
CA SER A 89 -15.11 -25.32 1.08
C SER A 89 -14.61 -23.92 1.45
N LEU A 90 -14.47 -23.09 0.42
CA LEU A 90 -14.13 -21.68 0.59
C LEU A 90 -15.34 -20.82 0.22
N TYR A 91 -15.73 -19.98 1.14
CA TYR A 91 -16.79 -19.01 0.95
C TYR A 91 -16.19 -17.62 0.83
N VAL A 92 -16.66 -16.89 -0.16
CA VAL A 92 -16.09 -15.60 -0.52
C VAL A 92 -17.21 -14.58 -0.64
N ILE A 93 -16.95 -13.36 -0.21
CA ILE A 93 -17.80 -12.18 -0.44
C ILE A 93 -17.02 -11.12 -1.18
N GLY A 94 -17.69 -10.40 -2.05
CA GLY A 94 -17.10 -9.41 -2.95
C GLY A 94 -17.40 -9.75 -4.42
N PRO A 95 -16.65 -9.18 -5.38
CA PRO A 95 -15.68 -8.11 -5.19
C PRO A 95 -16.34 -6.78 -4.84
N VAL A 96 -15.58 -5.93 -4.16
CA VAL A 96 -15.96 -4.55 -3.90
C VAL A 96 -14.79 -3.62 -4.19
N TRP A 97 -15.05 -2.37 -4.46
CA TRP A 97 -14.02 -1.33 -4.52
C TRP A 97 -13.61 -0.90 -3.12
N SER A 98 -12.31 -0.79 -2.86
CA SER A 98 -11.78 -0.33 -1.57
C SER A 98 -11.92 1.18 -1.37
N THR A 99 -11.94 1.91 -2.46
CA THR A 99 -12.06 3.37 -2.51
C THR A 99 -12.75 3.76 -3.80
N ASP A 100 -13.18 5.01 -3.86
CA ASP A 100 -13.69 5.64 -5.08
C ASP A 100 -12.53 5.84 -6.08
N ALA A 101 -12.00 4.73 -6.56
CA ALA A 101 -10.88 4.73 -7.49
C ALA A 101 -11.32 5.40 -8.78
N SER A 102 -10.72 6.55 -9.08
CA SER A 102 -10.99 7.25 -10.32
C SER A 102 -10.71 6.31 -11.51
N LEU A 103 -11.70 6.08 -12.34
CA LEU A 103 -11.71 5.18 -13.49
C LEU A 103 -10.46 5.26 -14.40
N GLY A 104 -9.76 6.42 -14.41
CA GLY A 104 -8.57 6.62 -15.23
C GLY A 104 -7.33 5.84 -14.76
N THR A 105 -7.16 5.63 -13.47
CA THR A 105 -5.99 4.93 -12.92
C THR A 105 -6.13 3.42 -13.11
N ASN A 106 -7.35 2.91 -13.06
CA ASN A 106 -7.65 1.49 -13.26
C ASN A 106 -7.42 1.04 -14.71
N LEU A 107 -7.76 1.88 -15.71
CA LEU A 107 -7.52 1.58 -17.11
C LEU A 107 -6.03 1.37 -17.41
N ILE A 108 -5.15 2.18 -16.84
CA ILE A 108 -3.69 2.03 -17.02
C ILE A 108 -3.20 0.71 -16.40
N SER A 109 -3.67 0.39 -15.19
CA SER A 109 -3.33 -0.88 -14.53
C SER A 109 -3.89 -2.09 -15.28
N MET A 110 -5.07 -1.96 -15.88
CA MET A 110 -5.71 -2.98 -16.69
C MET A 110 -5.00 -3.19 -18.02
N GLU A 111 -4.61 -2.11 -18.71
CA GLU A 111 -3.82 -2.20 -19.95
C GLU A 111 -2.44 -2.83 -19.71
N GLN A 112 -1.80 -2.49 -18.61
CA GLN A 112 -0.54 -3.08 -18.20
C GLN A 112 -0.69 -4.58 -17.91
N ALA A 113 -1.72 -4.97 -17.15
CA ALA A 113 -2.04 -6.37 -16.88
C ALA A 113 -2.43 -7.15 -18.15
N SER A 114 -3.08 -6.50 -19.12
CA SER A 114 -3.38 -7.08 -20.43
C SER A 114 -2.11 -7.45 -21.21
N ARG A 115 -1.16 -6.52 -21.27
CA ARG A 115 0.12 -6.75 -21.95
C ARG A 115 0.95 -7.84 -21.28
N GLU A 116 0.97 -7.86 -19.95
CA GLU A 116 1.76 -8.82 -19.17
C GLU A 116 1.15 -10.23 -19.17
N ARG A 117 -0.17 -10.35 -19.35
CA ARG A 117 -0.90 -11.62 -19.18
C ARG A 117 -1.62 -12.12 -20.44
N GLY A 118 -1.52 -11.41 -21.56
CA GLY A 118 -2.10 -11.81 -22.84
C GLY A 118 -3.64 -11.78 -22.84
N VAL A 119 -4.25 -10.93 -22.03
CA VAL A 119 -5.71 -10.77 -21.95
C VAL A 119 -6.19 -9.90 -23.09
N SER A 120 -7.32 -10.28 -23.74
CA SER A 120 -7.85 -9.54 -24.88
C SER A 120 -8.43 -8.17 -24.47
N LEU A 121 -8.36 -7.18 -25.38
CA LEU A 121 -8.95 -5.86 -25.16
C LEU A 121 -10.48 -5.91 -24.97
N ASP A 122 -11.16 -6.85 -25.62
CA ASP A 122 -12.61 -7.00 -25.50
C ASP A 122 -12.99 -7.53 -24.13
N TRP A 123 -12.23 -8.49 -23.59
CA TRP A 123 -12.38 -8.95 -22.20
C TRP A 123 -12.18 -7.81 -21.20
N LEU A 124 -11.17 -6.93 -21.42
CA LEU A 124 -10.94 -5.77 -20.56
C LEU A 124 -12.11 -4.78 -20.57
N ARG A 125 -12.73 -4.55 -21.72
CA ARG A 125 -13.90 -3.67 -21.84
C ARG A 125 -15.12 -4.24 -21.13
N GLU A 126 -15.33 -5.55 -21.24
CA GLU A 126 -16.40 -6.24 -20.56
C GLU A 126 -16.21 -6.22 -19.05
N MET A 127 -14.99 -6.46 -18.59
CA MET A 127 -14.59 -6.37 -17.19
C MET A 127 -14.77 -4.95 -16.65
N ASP A 128 -14.34 -3.90 -17.38
CA ASP A 128 -14.53 -2.50 -16.98
C ASP A 128 -16.02 -2.18 -16.78
N ARG A 129 -16.91 -2.66 -17.66
CA ARG A 129 -18.35 -2.48 -17.49
C ARG A 129 -18.88 -3.20 -16.26
N ALA A 130 -18.45 -4.44 -16.02
CA ALA A 130 -18.89 -5.23 -14.88
C ALA A 130 -18.46 -4.60 -13.55
N GLN A 131 -17.27 -4.04 -13.49
CA GLN A 131 -16.72 -3.43 -12.29
C GLN A 131 -17.41 -2.12 -11.90
N ARG A 132 -17.97 -1.37 -12.86
CA ARG A 132 -18.71 -0.13 -12.60
C ARG A 132 -19.99 -0.32 -11.79
N GLU A 133 -20.50 -1.53 -11.78
CA GLU A 133 -21.71 -1.92 -11.05
C GLU A 133 -21.42 -2.42 -9.64
N LEU A 134 -20.11 -2.55 -9.27
CA LEU A 134 -19.71 -3.04 -7.97
C LEU A 134 -19.77 -1.94 -6.91
N PRO A 135 -20.16 -2.28 -5.68
CA PRO A 135 -20.24 -1.31 -4.59
C PRO A 135 -18.83 -0.86 -4.15
N VAL A 136 -18.75 0.38 -3.69
CA VAL A 136 -17.58 0.94 -2.99
C VAL A 136 -17.76 0.72 -1.49
N VAL A 137 -16.85 -0.01 -0.87
CA VAL A 137 -16.93 -0.36 0.54
C VAL A 137 -15.63 0.00 1.26
N MET A 138 -15.75 0.72 2.38
CA MET A 138 -14.56 1.04 3.18
C MET A 138 -13.87 -0.24 3.68
N PRO A 139 -12.53 -0.31 3.66
CA PRO A 139 -11.78 -1.48 4.12
C PRO A 139 -12.16 -1.93 5.53
N THR A 140 -12.43 -1.00 6.44
CA THR A 140 -12.86 -1.28 7.81
C THR A 140 -14.17 -2.05 7.87
N LEU A 141 -15.10 -1.76 6.96
CA LEU A 141 -16.38 -2.47 6.88
C LEU A 141 -16.19 -3.87 6.27
N MET A 142 -15.28 -4.00 5.30
CA MET A 142 -14.91 -5.32 4.76
C MET A 142 -14.30 -6.22 5.83
N TYR A 143 -13.53 -5.66 6.76
CA TYR A 143 -13.02 -6.44 7.91
C TYR A 143 -14.17 -6.96 8.79
N GLN A 144 -15.18 -6.14 9.05
CA GLN A 144 -16.37 -6.58 9.78
C GLN A 144 -17.11 -7.70 9.05
N TYR A 145 -17.29 -7.56 7.74
CA TYR A 145 -17.92 -8.61 6.92
C TYR A 145 -17.09 -9.89 6.88
N ALA A 146 -15.76 -9.82 6.89
CA ALA A 146 -14.89 -10.99 6.97
C ALA A 146 -15.09 -11.75 8.30
N LEU A 147 -15.21 -11.02 9.42
CA LEU A 147 -15.51 -11.60 10.72
C LEU A 147 -16.91 -12.22 10.78
N MET A 148 -17.90 -11.54 10.19
CA MET A 148 -19.28 -12.07 10.10
C MET A 148 -19.32 -13.35 9.28
N LEU A 149 -18.65 -13.38 8.11
CA LEU A 149 -18.55 -14.56 7.27
C LEU A 149 -17.92 -15.74 8.05
N HIS A 150 -16.79 -15.51 8.71
CA HIS A 150 -16.12 -16.52 9.51
C HIS A 150 -17.02 -17.04 10.64
N CYS A 151 -17.65 -16.14 11.39
CA CYS A 151 -18.57 -16.51 12.47
C CYS A 151 -19.78 -17.31 11.95
N THR A 152 -20.29 -16.96 10.78
CA THR A 152 -21.41 -17.69 10.14
C THR A 152 -21.01 -19.13 9.79
N LEU A 153 -19.80 -19.33 9.30
CA LEU A 153 -19.29 -20.65 8.93
C LEU A 153 -18.95 -21.53 10.14
N THR A 154 -18.23 -20.96 11.10
CA THR A 154 -17.58 -21.72 12.17
C THR A 154 -18.25 -21.58 13.53
N GLY A 155 -19.04 -20.53 13.75
CA GLY A 155 -19.55 -20.13 15.07
C GLY A 155 -18.51 -19.42 15.95
N GLU A 156 -17.26 -19.33 15.53
CA GLU A 156 -16.18 -18.72 16.28
C GLU A 156 -16.21 -17.19 16.17
N LYS A 157 -16.00 -16.50 17.29
CA LYS A 157 -15.91 -15.04 17.34
C LYS A 157 -14.45 -14.61 17.36
N LEU A 158 -14.02 -13.98 16.29
CA LEU A 158 -12.69 -13.42 16.13
C LEU A 158 -12.71 -11.89 16.25
N SER A 159 -11.54 -11.30 16.38
CA SER A 159 -11.30 -9.86 16.39
C SER A 159 -10.64 -9.38 15.08
N ILE A 160 -10.61 -8.07 14.84
CA ILE A 160 -9.97 -7.50 13.64
C ILE A 160 -8.49 -7.89 13.54
N SER A 161 -7.79 -8.06 14.66
CA SER A 161 -6.40 -8.51 14.70
C SER A 161 -6.18 -9.96 14.23
N ASP A 162 -7.25 -10.75 14.12
CA ASP A 162 -7.18 -12.13 13.63
C ASP A 162 -7.31 -12.23 12.11
N ILE A 163 -7.72 -11.16 11.44
CA ILE A 163 -7.87 -11.13 9.98
C ILE A 163 -6.50 -11.16 9.32
N VAL A 164 -6.35 -12.03 8.34
CA VAL A 164 -5.16 -12.08 7.49
C VAL A 164 -5.41 -11.16 6.29
N TYR A 165 -4.55 -10.15 6.13
CA TYR A 165 -4.58 -9.31 4.93
C TYR A 165 -3.61 -9.86 3.90
N GLN A 166 -4.11 -10.12 2.69
CA GLN A 166 -3.33 -10.66 1.59
C GLN A 166 -3.51 -9.77 0.35
N GLN A 167 -2.43 -9.22 -0.13
CA GLN A 167 -2.40 -8.57 -1.43
C GLN A 167 -1.96 -9.58 -2.49
N SER A 168 -2.75 -9.75 -3.56
CA SER A 168 -2.24 -10.47 -4.71
C SER A 168 -1.35 -9.54 -5.52
N HIS A 169 -0.19 -10.02 -5.83
CA HIS A 169 0.70 -9.30 -6.71
C HIS A 169 0.58 -9.95 -8.09
N GLY A 170 0.15 -9.19 -9.06
CA GLY A 170 0.29 -9.60 -10.46
C GLY A 170 1.76 -9.88 -10.74
N ASN A 171 2.08 -10.99 -11.37
CA ASN A 171 3.41 -11.54 -11.65
C ASN A 171 4.52 -10.96 -10.76
N THR A 172 4.76 -11.63 -9.68
CA THR A 172 5.74 -11.27 -8.68
C THR A 172 7.13 -11.32 -9.29
N GLU A 173 7.78 -10.17 -9.37
CA GLU A 173 9.24 -10.19 -9.34
C GLU A 173 9.67 -11.09 -8.18
N PRO A 174 10.70 -11.95 -8.39
CA PRO A 174 11.17 -12.88 -7.38
C PRO A 174 11.38 -12.14 -6.04
N GLU A 175 11.00 -12.75 -4.95
CA GLU A 175 11.09 -12.17 -3.59
C GLU A 175 12.50 -11.63 -3.31
N GLU A 176 13.52 -12.32 -3.81
CA GLU A 176 14.93 -11.87 -3.80
C GLU A 176 15.15 -10.52 -4.51
N LYS A 177 14.42 -10.22 -5.58
CA LYS A 177 14.55 -8.95 -6.29
C LYS A 177 13.88 -7.83 -5.50
N ARG A 178 12.73 -8.11 -4.85
CA ARG A 178 12.05 -7.16 -3.94
C ARG A 178 12.88 -6.85 -2.71
N GLU A 179 13.50 -7.86 -2.10
CA GLU A 179 14.41 -7.65 -0.97
C GLU A 179 15.61 -6.81 -1.37
N ARG A 180 16.22 -7.11 -2.52
CA ARG A 180 17.33 -6.30 -3.06
C ARG A 180 16.91 -4.87 -3.33
N ASP A 181 15.72 -4.64 -3.91
CA ASP A 181 15.24 -3.29 -4.22
C ASP A 181 14.87 -2.52 -2.95
N ARG A 182 14.25 -3.15 -1.95
CA ARG A 182 14.03 -2.56 -0.62
C ARG A 182 15.34 -2.20 0.07
N TYR A 183 16.33 -3.08 0.02
CA TYR A 183 17.65 -2.83 0.59
C TYR A 183 18.38 -1.69 -0.13
N ARG A 184 18.26 -1.60 -1.46
CA ARG A 184 18.82 -0.49 -2.26
C ARG A 184 18.15 0.83 -1.91
N THR A 185 16.82 0.87 -1.78
CA THR A 185 16.06 2.06 -1.36
C THR A 185 16.49 2.49 0.03
N TRP A 186 16.56 1.58 0.98
CA TRP A 186 17.03 1.87 2.33
C TRP A 186 18.46 2.42 2.35
N ARG A 187 19.39 1.83 1.59
CA ARG A 187 20.76 2.35 1.50
C ARG A 187 20.82 3.75 0.91
N ALA A 188 20.02 4.03 -0.11
CA ALA A 188 19.94 5.36 -0.71
C ALA A 188 19.40 6.39 0.28
N GLU A 189 18.35 6.03 1.03
CA GLU A 189 17.80 6.85 2.11
C GLU A 189 18.85 7.14 3.18
N GLN A 190 19.55 6.11 3.70
CA GLN A 190 20.61 6.29 4.68
C GLN A 190 21.73 7.20 4.19
N ALA A 191 22.11 7.08 2.91
CA ALA A 191 23.12 7.96 2.32
C ALA A 191 22.67 9.43 2.30
N MET A 192 21.41 9.68 1.97
CA MET A 192 20.83 11.02 1.99
C MET A 192 20.75 11.59 3.41
N LEU A 193 20.26 10.82 4.38
CA LEU A 193 20.17 11.26 5.77
C LEU A 193 21.57 11.56 6.35
N LYS A 194 22.58 10.79 5.97
CA LYS A 194 23.96 11.07 6.33
C LYS A 194 24.43 12.43 5.79
N MET A 195 24.09 12.78 4.53
CA MET A 195 24.43 14.09 3.97
C MET A 195 23.76 15.24 4.71
N VAL A 196 22.50 15.08 5.13
CA VAL A 196 21.83 16.07 6.00
C VAL A 196 22.60 16.21 7.32
N LYS A 197 22.88 15.09 7.97
CA LYS A 197 23.60 15.07 9.26
C LYS A 197 24.99 15.68 9.17
N GLU A 198 25.68 15.51 8.05
CA GLU A 198 27.02 16.05 7.83
C GLU A 198 27.01 17.48 7.27
N GLY A 199 25.87 17.96 6.78
CA GLY A 199 25.76 19.25 6.08
C GLY A 199 26.57 19.27 4.78
N ASP A 200 26.54 18.16 4.02
CA ASP A 200 27.31 18.00 2.79
C ASP A 200 26.58 18.64 1.61
N LEU A 201 27.10 19.78 1.15
CA LEU A 201 26.53 20.53 0.01
C LEU A 201 26.68 19.81 -1.34
N GLY A 202 27.48 18.74 -1.43
CA GLY A 202 27.63 17.91 -2.64
C GLY A 202 26.45 16.96 -2.92
N PHE A 203 25.33 17.11 -2.25
CA PHE A 203 24.20 16.20 -2.24
C PHE A 203 23.43 16.05 -3.56
N ALA A 204 23.50 17.03 -4.48
CA ALA A 204 22.63 17.07 -5.67
C ALA A 204 22.67 15.80 -6.52
N LYS A 205 23.87 15.22 -6.71
CA LYS A 205 24.03 13.96 -7.47
C LYS A 205 23.41 12.77 -6.76
N ALA A 206 23.60 12.69 -5.43
CA ALA A 206 23.04 11.62 -4.62
C ALA A 206 21.51 11.71 -4.53
N PHE A 207 20.97 12.93 -4.41
CA PHE A 207 19.51 13.17 -4.43
C PHE A 207 18.88 12.69 -5.72
N ASN A 208 19.45 13.04 -6.89
CA ASN A 208 18.92 12.62 -8.18
C ASN A 208 18.98 11.10 -8.37
N GLN A 209 20.01 10.42 -7.85
CA GLN A 209 20.10 8.96 -7.86
C GLN A 209 19.08 8.32 -6.92
N ALA A 210 18.90 8.86 -5.73
CA ALA A 210 17.97 8.33 -4.74
C ALA A 210 16.50 8.54 -5.15
N SER A 211 16.14 9.69 -5.72
CA SER A 211 14.78 9.96 -6.19
C SER A 211 14.34 9.04 -7.33
N SER A 212 15.28 8.55 -8.15
CA SER A 212 14.99 7.52 -9.16
C SER A 212 14.71 6.13 -8.56
N LEU A 213 15.19 5.85 -7.36
CA LEU A 213 15.00 4.58 -6.65
C LEU A 213 13.79 4.61 -5.71
N SER A 214 13.47 5.79 -5.16
CA SER A 214 12.39 5.95 -4.18
C SER A 214 11.03 6.14 -4.88
N LYS A 215 10.46 5.06 -5.39
CA LYS A 215 9.08 5.09 -5.93
C LYS A 215 8.00 5.17 -4.84
N GLY A 216 8.39 5.29 -3.56
CA GLY A 216 7.46 5.24 -2.43
C GLY A 216 6.77 3.88 -2.28
N VAL A 217 6.00 3.72 -1.22
CA VAL A 217 5.08 2.57 -1.08
C VAL A 217 3.89 2.85 -1.99
N PRO A 218 3.59 1.97 -2.99
CA PRO A 218 2.41 2.15 -3.81
C PRO A 218 1.18 2.20 -2.92
N LEU A 219 0.41 3.29 -2.98
CA LEU A 219 -0.91 3.34 -2.36
C LEU A 219 -1.90 2.64 -3.28
N GLU A 220 -2.80 1.87 -2.70
CA GLU A 220 -3.85 1.15 -3.43
C GLU A 220 -4.77 2.09 -4.21
N ASP A 221 -4.89 3.34 -3.78
CA ASP A 221 -5.79 4.36 -4.34
C ASP A 221 -5.38 4.90 -5.72
N GLY A 222 -4.21 4.53 -6.24
CA GLY A 222 -3.71 5.01 -7.52
C GLY A 222 -3.51 6.53 -7.63
N ASN A 223 -3.71 7.29 -6.55
CA ASN A 223 -3.50 8.74 -6.54
C ASN A 223 -2.01 9.07 -6.39
N ALA A 224 -1.34 9.25 -7.53
CA ALA A 224 0.09 9.53 -7.60
C ALA A 224 0.49 10.79 -6.82
N LEU A 225 -0.35 11.82 -6.79
CA LEU A 225 -0.08 13.05 -6.04
C LEU A 225 -0.13 12.79 -4.53
N ARG A 226 -1.14 12.07 -4.04
CA ARG A 226 -1.25 11.69 -2.63
C ARG A 226 -0.07 10.83 -2.19
N GLN A 227 0.33 9.88 -3.03
CA GLN A 227 1.52 9.07 -2.78
C GLN A 227 2.79 9.91 -2.71
N ALA A 228 2.98 10.86 -3.63
CA ALA A 228 4.11 11.77 -3.62
C ALA A 228 4.14 12.63 -2.35
N LYS A 229 3.01 13.22 -1.95
CA LYS A 229 2.89 14.00 -0.70
C LYS A 229 3.25 13.16 0.52
N ASN A 230 2.69 11.96 0.67
CA ASN A 230 3.00 11.07 1.79
C ASN A 230 4.49 10.72 1.85
N SER A 231 5.12 10.45 0.71
CA SER A 231 6.56 10.17 0.64
C SER A 231 7.40 11.38 1.10
N VAL A 232 7.02 12.58 0.70
CA VAL A 232 7.71 13.82 1.12
C VAL A 232 7.52 14.07 2.61
N ILE A 233 6.32 13.86 3.18
CA ILE A 233 6.04 13.99 4.62
C ILE A 233 6.95 13.06 5.44
N VAL A 234 7.01 11.78 5.06
CA VAL A 234 7.88 10.81 5.73
C VAL A 234 9.34 11.23 5.63
N PHE A 235 9.78 11.61 4.43
CA PHE A 235 11.15 12.04 4.19
C PHE A 235 11.51 13.31 4.96
N THR A 236 10.60 14.29 5.07
CA THR A 236 10.76 15.49 5.88
C THR A 236 11.00 15.14 7.36
N SER A 237 10.21 14.21 7.90
CA SER A 237 10.36 13.75 9.28
C SER A 237 11.73 13.09 9.56
N LEU A 238 12.23 12.33 8.60
CA LEU A 238 13.55 11.72 8.67
C LEU A 238 14.67 12.76 8.57
N CYS A 239 14.56 13.72 7.65
CA CYS A 239 15.50 14.83 7.51
C CYS A 239 15.56 15.71 8.79
N THR A 240 14.41 15.96 9.42
CA THR A 240 14.33 16.69 10.70
C THR A 240 15.19 16.03 11.78
N ARG A 241 15.07 14.71 11.94
CA ARG A 241 15.88 13.95 12.91
C ARG A 241 17.36 13.95 12.56
N ALA A 242 17.69 13.74 11.28
CA ALA A 242 19.07 13.80 10.82
C ALA A 242 19.71 15.20 11.03
N ALA A 243 18.93 16.27 10.86
CA ALA A 243 19.40 17.64 11.12
C ALA A 243 19.67 17.90 12.59
N ILE A 244 18.86 17.37 13.52
CA ILE A 244 19.11 17.43 14.96
C ILE A 244 20.42 16.71 15.29
N GLU A 245 20.61 15.51 14.75
CA GLU A 245 21.87 14.76 14.91
C GLU A 245 23.06 15.51 14.29
N GLY A 246 22.84 16.31 13.25
CA GLY A 246 23.82 17.18 12.61
C GLY A 246 24.18 18.44 13.42
N GLY A 247 23.37 18.77 14.43
CA GLY A 247 23.62 19.84 15.37
C GLY A 247 22.68 21.05 15.29
N LEU A 248 21.56 20.98 14.55
CA LEU A 248 20.45 21.91 14.73
C LEU A 248 19.82 21.72 16.11
N SER A 249 19.20 22.77 16.67
CA SER A 249 18.41 22.60 17.87
C SER A 249 17.10 21.84 17.53
N PRO A 250 16.56 21.04 18.47
CA PRO A 250 15.27 20.39 18.26
C PRO A 250 14.16 21.37 17.87
N GLU A 251 14.10 22.52 18.52
CA GLU A 251 13.08 23.56 18.25
C GLU A 251 13.18 24.06 16.82
N GLU A 252 14.38 24.37 16.34
CA GLU A 252 14.60 24.86 14.97
C GLU A 252 14.28 23.77 13.96
N ALA A 253 14.71 22.54 14.20
CA ALA A 253 14.50 21.43 13.27
C ALA A 253 13.02 21.01 13.16
N TYR A 254 12.30 20.92 14.28
CA TYR A 254 10.87 20.59 14.28
C TYR A 254 10.03 21.71 13.66
N SER A 255 10.28 22.98 14.03
CA SER A 255 9.57 24.12 13.44
C SER A 255 9.73 24.16 11.91
N LEU A 256 10.94 23.85 11.41
CA LEU A 256 11.22 23.75 9.99
C LEU A 256 10.48 22.59 9.35
N GLY A 257 10.51 21.40 9.97
CA GLY A 257 9.80 20.22 9.51
C GLY A 257 8.29 20.44 9.40
N ASP A 258 7.69 21.01 10.44
CA ASP A 258 6.24 21.31 10.48
C ASP A 258 5.85 22.30 9.38
N SER A 259 6.67 23.33 9.14
CA SER A 259 6.44 24.28 8.04
C SER A 259 6.46 23.58 6.67
N TYR A 260 7.37 22.65 6.45
CA TYR A 260 7.43 21.87 5.21
C TYR A 260 6.27 20.89 5.07
N ILE A 261 5.86 20.21 6.15
CA ILE A 261 4.70 19.31 6.13
C ILE A 261 3.41 20.09 5.82
N GLN A 262 3.23 21.27 6.37
CA GLN A 262 2.08 22.13 6.02
C GLN A 262 2.12 22.60 4.55
N SER A 263 3.30 22.93 4.06
CA SER A 263 3.46 23.48 2.71
C SER A 263 3.27 22.43 1.61
N ILE A 264 3.61 21.15 1.85
CA ILE A 264 3.44 20.07 0.86
C ILE A 264 1.95 19.85 0.53
N GLU A 265 1.03 20.13 1.46
CA GLU A 265 -0.40 20.00 1.22
C GLU A 265 -0.90 20.92 0.09
N ASN A 266 -0.21 22.02 -0.16
CA ASN A 266 -0.55 22.98 -1.21
C ASN A 266 -0.05 22.55 -2.61
N CYS A 267 0.78 21.52 -2.73
CA CYS A 267 1.23 21.01 -4.03
C CYS A 267 0.05 20.43 -4.82
N SER A 268 -0.05 20.78 -6.09
CA SER A 268 -1.14 20.38 -6.96
C SER A 268 -0.76 19.30 -7.96
N THR A 269 0.53 19.07 -8.18
CA THR A 269 1.06 18.06 -9.10
C THR A 269 2.18 17.24 -8.48
N VAL A 270 2.45 16.05 -9.04
CA VAL A 270 3.60 15.22 -8.65
C VAL A 270 4.92 15.94 -8.89
N SER A 271 4.99 16.75 -9.95
CA SER A 271 6.17 17.56 -10.27
C SER A 271 6.43 18.62 -9.22
N ASP A 272 5.37 19.29 -8.73
CA ASP A 272 5.48 20.28 -7.64
C ASP A 272 6.00 19.62 -6.37
N ALA A 273 5.46 18.44 -6.02
CA ALA A 273 5.89 17.68 -4.85
C ALA A 273 7.37 17.25 -4.95
N ALA A 274 7.83 16.86 -6.15
CA ALA A 274 9.23 16.51 -6.38
C ALA A 274 10.17 17.72 -6.24
N ALA A 275 9.82 18.85 -6.86
CA ALA A 275 10.59 20.10 -6.76
C ALA A 275 10.62 20.59 -5.29
N PHE A 276 9.50 20.51 -4.59
CA PHE A 276 9.38 20.86 -3.19
C PHE A 276 10.28 19.98 -2.30
N SER A 277 10.30 18.66 -2.54
CA SER A 277 11.17 17.71 -1.84
C SER A 277 12.64 18.07 -1.98
N TYR A 278 13.08 18.45 -3.16
CA TYR A 278 14.45 18.92 -3.41
C TYR A 278 14.77 20.19 -2.61
N GLY A 279 13.89 21.19 -2.65
CA GLY A 279 14.04 22.45 -1.94
C GLY A 279 14.13 22.25 -0.41
N MET A 280 13.22 21.46 0.14
CA MET A 280 13.20 21.08 1.55
C MET A 280 14.52 20.40 1.97
N TYR A 281 14.96 19.41 1.21
CA TYR A 281 16.18 18.67 1.48
C TYR A 281 17.41 19.58 1.44
N SER A 282 17.52 20.44 0.41
CA SER A 282 18.58 21.44 0.28
C SER A 282 18.66 22.39 1.47
N ASP A 283 17.51 22.84 2.00
CA ASP A 283 17.47 23.76 3.14
C ASP A 283 17.96 23.05 4.43
N PHE A 284 17.53 21.82 4.70
CA PHE A 284 18.03 21.06 5.84
C PHE A 284 19.55 20.89 5.78
N VAL A 285 20.09 20.48 4.64
CA VAL A 285 21.55 20.31 4.45
C VAL A 285 22.29 21.63 4.69
N SER A 286 21.80 22.73 4.10
CA SER A 286 22.42 24.04 4.18
C SER A 286 22.43 24.58 5.61
N ARG A 287 21.34 24.43 6.34
CA ARG A 287 21.26 24.86 7.75
C ARG A 287 22.23 24.09 8.65
N VAL A 288 22.31 22.76 8.48
CA VAL A 288 23.28 21.95 9.22
C VAL A 288 24.70 22.35 8.85
N HIS A 289 25.00 22.59 7.57
CA HIS A 289 26.29 23.07 7.12
C HIS A 289 26.70 24.36 7.84
N ASN A 290 25.84 25.38 7.77
CA ASN A 290 26.11 26.68 8.40
C ASN A 290 26.32 26.55 9.90
N LYS A 291 25.49 25.75 10.60
CA LYS A 291 25.63 25.50 12.03
C LYS A 291 26.97 24.87 12.42
N ARG A 292 27.46 23.98 11.56
CA ARG A 292 28.76 23.31 11.77
C ARG A 292 29.93 24.26 11.52
N MET A 293 29.82 25.14 10.51
CA MET A 293 30.85 26.16 10.24
C MET A 293 30.94 27.13 11.38
N ASP A 294 29.83 27.67 11.89
CA ASP A 294 29.78 28.57 13.05
C ASP A 294 30.46 27.96 14.30
N LYS A 295 30.25 26.64 14.53
CA LYS A 295 30.89 25.93 15.64
C LYS A 295 32.41 25.79 15.44
N LYS A 296 32.87 25.61 14.20
CA LYS A 296 34.31 25.53 13.90
C LYS A 296 34.99 26.88 14.11
N ASP A 297 34.38 27.96 13.65
CA ASP A 297 34.91 29.31 13.77
C ASP A 297 35.01 29.75 15.23
N ARG A 298 33.98 29.47 16.05
CA ARG A 298 34.01 29.74 17.48
C ARG A 298 35.10 28.94 18.23
N LYS A 299 35.39 27.69 17.81
CA LYS A 299 36.47 26.90 18.37
C LYS A 299 37.84 27.46 17.96
N SER A 300 38.01 27.86 16.70
CA SER A 300 39.24 28.46 16.20
C SER A 300 39.55 29.78 16.88
N THR A 301 38.55 30.65 17.06
CA THR A 301 38.71 31.93 17.77
C THR A 301 39.09 31.73 19.24
N ARG A 302 38.50 30.74 19.94
CA ARG A 302 38.86 30.43 21.32
C ARG A 302 40.30 29.90 21.47
N LEU A 303 40.77 29.08 20.53
CA LEU A 303 42.16 28.57 20.54
C LEU A 303 43.16 29.67 20.27
N ASN A 304 42.88 30.63 19.39
CA ASN A 304 43.75 31.76 19.13
C ASN A 304 43.81 32.78 20.30
N CYS A 305 42.73 32.92 21.08
CA CYS A 305 42.71 33.76 22.26
C CYS A 305 43.46 33.13 23.46
N SER A 306 43.69 31.82 23.49
CA SER A 306 44.38 31.12 24.55
C SER A 306 45.90 31.02 24.36
N HIS A 307 46.44 31.47 23.22
CA HIS A 307 47.88 31.47 22.91
C HIS A 307 48.50 32.87 22.92
N GLY A 308 47.77 33.86 23.43
CA GLY A 308 48.18 35.24 23.49
C GLY A 308 48.55 35.74 24.92
N TYR A 309 49.23 34.91 25.70
CA TYR A 309 49.91 35.34 26.95
C TYR A 309 51.27 34.69 27.01
#